data_77cf8205f9fa0fcd2e9f1be397bc32c7
#
_entry.id   77cf8205f9fa0fcd2e9f1be397bc32c7
#
_cell.length_a   1.000
_cell.length_b   1.000
_cell.length_c   1.000
_cell.angle_alpha   90.00
_cell.angle_beta   90.00
_cell.angle_gamma   90.00
#
_symmetry.space_group_name_H-M   'P 1'
#
loop_
_entity.id
_entity.type
_entity.pdbx_description
1 polymer ?
#
loop_
_entity_poly.entity_id
_entity_poly.type
_entity_poly.pdbx_seq_one_letter_code
_entity_poly.pdbx_strand_id
1 'polypeptide(L)'
;MSLSVCKFGGSSLADGNNISRVTEIIGSDPARRFVVVSAPGKRYSDDIKVTDLLYACYRESVEKGSCAETFQKIRKRFRSIVTELGMDSFDIDGILDETERAIEENKSADFTASRGEYLNARVVAAKLGRTFIDAKDIIFFDENGRFDESRSYPLIAEKLSAAGSAVVPGFYGTGADGKIRTFSRGGSDISGSIVARAMNADVYENWTDVSGFLACDPRIVEKPEKIETISFKELRELSYMGANVLHADSIFPVRKGDIPIRIKNTFRPEDPGTIILPSKKYVKSGNIVTGIAGKKDFTVIFLEKSMMNSEVGFARKVLSVLEQDGINFEHMPSGIDTLSLVIESKFLAGGMLEKLLRQIDAAVRPDYMRVLENIALVATVGHGMASNVGTSARLFSALSEAGT
;
A
#
# COMPACT_ATOMS: atom_id res chain seq x y z
N MET A 1 -26.18 14.91 3.18
CA MET A 1 -26.13 13.51 2.66
C MET A 1 -24.74 12.99 2.92
N SER A 2 -24.62 11.75 3.40
CA SER A 2 -23.32 11.10 3.59
C SER A 2 -22.58 10.94 2.25
N LEU A 3 -21.25 11.06 2.28
CA LEU A 3 -20.40 10.92 1.11
C LEU A 3 -19.35 9.84 1.36
N SER A 4 -19.38 8.79 0.56
CA SER A 4 -18.36 7.74 0.55
C SER A 4 -17.55 7.82 -0.73
N VAL A 5 -16.23 7.71 -0.59
CA VAL A 5 -15.33 7.47 -1.71
C VAL A 5 -14.89 6.02 -1.66
N CYS A 6 -15.08 5.29 -2.77
CA CYS A 6 -14.77 3.87 -2.86
C CYS A 6 -13.54 3.65 -3.74
N LYS A 7 -12.61 2.81 -3.30
CA LYS A 7 -11.54 2.32 -4.16
C LYS A 7 -11.66 0.81 -4.29
N PHE A 8 -11.53 0.29 -5.50
CA PHE A 8 -11.56 -1.14 -5.78
C PHE A 8 -10.19 -1.62 -6.26
N GLY A 9 -9.68 -2.68 -5.63
CA GLY A 9 -8.41 -3.31 -5.98
C GLY A 9 -8.47 -4.13 -7.26
N GLY A 10 -7.31 -4.52 -7.80
CA GLY A 10 -7.21 -5.24 -9.06
C GLY A 10 -7.91 -6.61 -9.04
N SER A 11 -7.88 -7.35 -7.95
CA SER A 11 -8.60 -8.63 -7.77
C SER A 11 -10.11 -8.44 -7.88
N SER A 12 -10.64 -7.33 -7.37
CA SER A 12 -12.04 -6.95 -7.45
C SER A 12 -12.49 -6.57 -8.87
N LEU A 13 -11.56 -6.34 -9.78
CA LEU A 13 -11.79 -5.81 -11.14
C LEU A 13 -11.15 -6.71 -12.22
N ALA A 14 -10.88 -7.97 -11.90
CA ALA A 14 -10.08 -8.86 -12.73
C ALA A 14 -10.79 -9.27 -14.04
N ASP A 15 -12.11 -9.32 -14.06
CA ASP A 15 -12.96 -9.71 -15.19
C ASP A 15 -14.32 -9.01 -15.14
N GLY A 16 -15.18 -9.25 -16.14
CA GLY A 16 -16.49 -8.61 -16.23
C GLY A 16 -17.45 -9.04 -15.11
N ASN A 17 -17.38 -10.29 -14.64
CA ASN A 17 -18.22 -10.76 -13.53
C ASN A 17 -17.88 -10.05 -12.23
N ASN A 18 -16.59 -9.85 -11.95
CA ASN A 18 -16.13 -9.11 -10.80
C ASN A 18 -16.53 -7.62 -10.89
N ILE A 19 -16.38 -7.00 -12.08
CA ILE A 19 -16.84 -5.62 -12.32
C ILE A 19 -18.36 -5.50 -12.15
N SER A 20 -19.17 -6.47 -12.60
CA SER A 20 -20.62 -6.50 -12.37
C SER A 20 -20.93 -6.45 -10.87
N ARG A 21 -20.28 -7.28 -10.07
CA ARG A 21 -20.41 -7.25 -8.59
C ARG A 21 -20.02 -5.90 -8.01
N VAL A 22 -18.93 -5.30 -8.48
CA VAL A 22 -18.50 -3.95 -8.08
C VAL A 22 -19.59 -2.93 -8.39
N THR A 23 -20.22 -3.00 -9.57
CA THR A 23 -21.30 -2.05 -9.93
C THR A 23 -22.54 -2.24 -9.07
N GLU A 24 -22.88 -3.46 -8.67
CA GLU A 24 -23.95 -3.74 -7.71
C GLU A 24 -23.65 -3.16 -6.32
N ILE A 25 -22.41 -3.36 -5.81
CA ILE A 25 -21.96 -2.77 -4.57
C ILE A 25 -22.07 -1.25 -4.60
N ILE A 26 -21.62 -0.61 -5.68
CA ILE A 26 -21.70 0.84 -5.84
C ILE A 26 -23.17 1.31 -5.89
N GLY A 27 -24.02 0.59 -6.62
CA GLY A 27 -25.44 0.90 -6.77
C GLY A 27 -26.27 0.70 -5.50
N SER A 28 -25.82 -0.15 -4.57
CA SER A 28 -26.55 -0.45 -3.32
C SER A 28 -26.50 0.68 -2.30
N ASP A 29 -25.65 1.70 -2.46
CA ASP A 29 -25.55 2.83 -1.56
C ASP A 29 -25.34 4.16 -2.34
N PRO A 30 -26.31 5.07 -2.31
CA PRO A 30 -26.22 6.36 -3.03
C PRO A 30 -25.11 7.29 -2.49
N ALA A 31 -24.53 7.00 -1.32
CA ALA A 31 -23.39 7.72 -0.79
C ALA A 31 -22.09 7.44 -1.57
N ARG A 32 -22.00 6.32 -2.30
CA ARG A 32 -20.83 5.87 -3.09
C ARG A 32 -20.74 6.58 -4.43
N ARG A 33 -20.58 7.90 -4.40
CA ARG A 33 -20.61 8.72 -5.61
C ARG A 33 -19.31 8.73 -6.38
N PHE A 34 -18.17 8.68 -5.72
CA PHE A 34 -16.85 8.73 -6.35
C PHE A 34 -16.11 7.42 -6.18
N VAL A 35 -15.62 6.90 -7.29
CA VAL A 35 -15.04 5.57 -7.37
C VAL A 35 -13.64 5.66 -7.97
N VAL A 36 -12.65 5.09 -7.28
CA VAL A 36 -11.27 4.96 -7.79
C VAL A 36 -11.01 3.49 -8.11
N VAL A 37 -10.48 3.22 -9.28
CA VAL A 37 -10.27 1.86 -9.77
C VAL A 37 -8.81 1.57 -10.06
N SER A 38 -8.41 0.33 -9.78
CA SER A 38 -7.11 -0.23 -10.19
C SER A 38 -7.20 -0.87 -11.57
N ALA A 39 -6.05 -1.16 -12.17
CA ALA A 39 -5.98 -2.04 -13.34
C ALA A 39 -6.54 -3.44 -13.02
N PRO A 40 -7.04 -4.19 -14.02
CA PRO A 40 -7.49 -5.55 -13.82
C PRO A 40 -6.39 -6.46 -13.28
N GLY A 41 -6.66 -7.13 -12.16
CA GLY A 41 -5.76 -8.07 -11.52
C GLY A 41 -5.74 -9.44 -12.19
N LYS A 42 -5.24 -10.44 -11.47
CA LYS A 42 -5.29 -11.86 -11.90
C LYS A 42 -6.68 -12.40 -11.73
N ARG A 43 -7.13 -13.21 -12.70
CA ARG A 43 -8.39 -13.99 -12.64
C ARG A 43 -8.20 -15.33 -11.90
N TYR A 44 -6.98 -15.88 -11.98
CA TYR A 44 -6.56 -17.15 -11.36
C TYR A 44 -5.05 -17.09 -11.06
N SER A 45 -4.52 -18.07 -10.31
CA SER A 45 -3.12 -18.07 -9.82
C SER A 45 -2.07 -17.81 -10.90
N ASP A 46 -2.21 -18.47 -12.05
CA ASP A 46 -1.22 -18.46 -13.14
C ASP A 46 -1.47 -17.36 -14.18
N ASP A 47 -2.48 -16.53 -13.95
CA ASP A 47 -2.78 -15.40 -14.83
C ASP A 47 -1.75 -14.26 -14.67
N ILE A 48 -1.62 -13.45 -15.72
CA ILE A 48 -0.72 -12.29 -15.72
C ILE A 48 -1.54 -11.03 -15.46
N LYS A 49 -1.10 -10.19 -14.54
CA LYS A 49 -1.73 -8.89 -14.30
C LYS A 49 -1.59 -7.99 -15.53
N VAL A 50 -2.61 -7.18 -15.79
CA VAL A 50 -2.56 -6.20 -16.89
C VAL A 50 -1.38 -5.24 -16.73
N THR A 51 -1.05 -4.84 -15.51
CA THR A 51 0.12 -3.98 -15.23
C THR A 51 1.44 -4.64 -15.64
N ASP A 52 1.60 -5.96 -15.40
CA ASP A 52 2.80 -6.71 -15.79
C ASP A 52 2.92 -6.81 -17.33
N LEU A 53 1.78 -7.00 -18.03
CA LEU A 53 1.73 -6.96 -19.49
C LEU A 53 2.10 -5.57 -20.03
N LEU A 54 1.65 -4.49 -19.38
CA LEU A 54 2.00 -3.12 -19.77
C LEU A 54 3.49 -2.84 -19.58
N TYR A 55 4.12 -3.30 -18.51
CA TYR A 55 5.58 -3.21 -18.37
C TYR A 55 6.33 -4.01 -19.45
N ALA A 56 5.78 -5.15 -19.89
CA ALA A 56 6.33 -5.89 -21.03
C ALA A 56 6.17 -5.09 -22.34
N CYS A 57 4.99 -4.48 -22.59
CA CYS A 57 4.77 -3.58 -23.73
C CYS A 57 5.77 -2.42 -23.75
N TYR A 58 6.04 -1.79 -22.59
CA TYR A 58 7.04 -0.74 -22.50
C TYR A 58 8.41 -1.22 -22.98
N ARG A 59 8.88 -2.37 -22.44
CA ARG A 59 10.19 -2.93 -22.85
C ARG A 59 10.24 -3.23 -24.36
N GLU A 60 9.19 -3.88 -24.89
CA GLU A 60 9.10 -4.19 -26.32
C GLU A 60 9.07 -2.93 -27.19
N SER A 61 8.31 -1.89 -26.80
CA SER A 61 8.24 -0.63 -27.56
C SER A 61 9.58 0.10 -27.61
N VAL A 62 10.38 0.01 -26.53
CA VAL A 62 11.72 0.60 -26.48
C VAL A 62 12.72 -0.21 -27.31
N GLU A 63 12.68 -1.54 -27.22
CA GLU A 63 13.65 -2.43 -27.84
C GLU A 63 13.37 -2.69 -29.33
N LYS A 64 12.08 -2.88 -29.68
CA LYS A 64 11.65 -3.31 -31.02
C LYS A 64 10.90 -2.23 -31.80
N GLY A 65 10.52 -1.12 -31.14
CA GLY A 65 9.70 -0.05 -31.74
C GLY A 65 8.20 -0.34 -31.74
N SER A 66 7.76 -1.55 -31.40
CA SER A 66 6.34 -1.93 -31.34
C SER A 66 6.09 -2.90 -30.18
N CYS A 67 4.91 -2.82 -29.59
CA CYS A 67 4.45 -3.71 -28.50
C CYS A 67 3.24 -4.57 -28.92
N ALA A 68 2.93 -4.64 -30.21
CA ALA A 68 1.70 -5.24 -30.73
C ALA A 68 1.46 -6.68 -30.24
N GLU A 69 2.51 -7.53 -30.16
CA GLU A 69 2.37 -8.93 -29.73
C GLU A 69 1.88 -9.02 -28.27
N THR A 70 2.50 -8.31 -27.35
CA THR A 70 2.07 -8.31 -25.94
C THR A 70 0.78 -7.53 -25.74
N PHE A 71 0.56 -6.45 -26.49
CA PHE A 71 -0.67 -5.64 -26.40
C PHE A 71 -1.91 -6.42 -26.84
N GLN A 72 -1.79 -7.39 -27.76
CA GLN A 72 -2.90 -8.30 -28.11
C GLN A 72 -3.46 -9.08 -26.92
N LYS A 73 -2.63 -9.41 -25.90
CA LYS A 73 -3.09 -10.06 -24.67
C LYS A 73 -3.95 -9.10 -23.84
N ILE A 74 -3.57 -7.83 -23.78
CA ILE A 74 -4.34 -6.76 -23.11
C ILE A 74 -5.65 -6.53 -23.86
N ARG A 75 -5.62 -6.43 -25.19
CA ARG A 75 -6.79 -6.29 -26.05
C ARG A 75 -7.78 -7.43 -25.84
N LYS A 76 -7.31 -8.66 -25.83
CA LYS A 76 -8.15 -9.84 -25.56
C LYS A 76 -8.81 -9.76 -24.17
N ARG A 77 -8.07 -9.30 -23.15
CA ARG A 77 -8.58 -9.13 -21.79
C ARG A 77 -9.71 -8.12 -21.74
N PHE A 78 -9.53 -6.93 -22.29
CA PHE A 78 -10.55 -5.87 -22.23
C PHE A 78 -11.77 -6.18 -23.12
N ARG A 79 -11.59 -6.81 -24.27
CA ARG A 79 -12.70 -7.34 -25.06
C ARG A 79 -13.55 -8.36 -24.28
N SER A 80 -12.90 -9.32 -23.60
CA SER A 80 -13.60 -10.29 -22.74
C SER A 80 -14.40 -9.57 -21.65
N ILE A 81 -13.79 -8.60 -20.95
CA ILE A 81 -14.47 -7.81 -19.90
C ILE A 81 -15.71 -7.10 -20.47
N VAL A 82 -15.58 -6.42 -21.60
CA VAL A 82 -16.70 -5.67 -22.22
C VAL A 82 -17.82 -6.59 -22.66
N THR A 83 -17.48 -7.75 -23.27
CA THR A 83 -18.46 -8.79 -23.66
C THR A 83 -19.16 -9.37 -22.42
N GLU A 84 -18.43 -9.74 -21.37
CA GLU A 84 -18.99 -10.27 -20.11
C GLU A 84 -19.93 -9.26 -19.42
N LEU A 85 -19.67 -7.96 -19.60
CA LEU A 85 -20.51 -6.86 -19.09
C LEU A 85 -21.76 -6.59 -19.96
N GLY A 86 -21.87 -7.21 -21.14
CA GLY A 86 -22.97 -6.96 -22.09
C GLY A 86 -22.93 -5.53 -22.66
N MET A 87 -21.74 -4.98 -22.91
CA MET A 87 -21.54 -3.59 -23.37
C MET A 87 -21.15 -3.53 -24.85
N ASP A 88 -21.89 -4.21 -25.72
CA ASP A 88 -21.55 -4.38 -27.13
C ASP A 88 -21.46 -3.07 -27.93
N SER A 89 -22.12 -2.01 -27.47
CA SER A 89 -22.06 -0.68 -28.08
C SER A 89 -20.88 0.18 -27.60
N PHE A 90 -20.10 -0.29 -26.62
CA PHE A 90 -18.94 0.44 -26.10
C PHE A 90 -17.72 0.24 -26.98
N ASP A 91 -17.25 1.30 -27.63
CA ASP A 91 -16.08 1.26 -28.52
C ASP A 91 -14.78 1.04 -27.75
N ILE A 92 -14.59 -0.18 -27.26
CA ILE A 92 -13.34 -0.55 -26.58
C ILE A 92 -12.18 -0.65 -27.58
N ASP A 93 -12.44 -1.03 -28.82
CA ASP A 93 -11.40 -1.26 -29.82
C ASP A 93 -10.74 0.07 -30.23
N GLY A 94 -11.53 1.11 -30.47
CA GLY A 94 -10.99 2.46 -30.74
C GLY A 94 -10.12 2.97 -29.59
N ILE A 95 -10.57 2.78 -28.34
CA ILE A 95 -9.79 3.19 -27.15
C ILE A 95 -8.48 2.37 -27.04
N LEU A 96 -8.50 1.08 -27.37
CA LEU A 96 -7.31 0.23 -27.35
C LEU A 96 -6.32 0.60 -28.44
N ASP A 97 -6.80 0.92 -29.67
CA ASP A 97 -5.95 1.35 -30.78
C ASP A 97 -5.23 2.68 -30.47
N GLU A 98 -5.95 3.64 -29.89
CA GLU A 98 -5.35 4.88 -29.41
C GLU A 98 -4.31 4.64 -28.31
N THR A 99 -4.61 3.73 -27.38
CA THR A 99 -3.73 3.41 -26.25
C THR A 99 -2.44 2.73 -26.72
N GLU A 100 -2.53 1.76 -27.64
CA GLU A 100 -1.39 1.04 -28.20
C GLU A 100 -0.45 2.02 -28.93
N ARG A 101 -1.00 2.85 -29.81
CA ARG A 101 -0.24 3.91 -30.53
C ARG A 101 0.45 4.86 -29.57
N ALA A 102 -0.29 5.34 -28.55
CA ALA A 102 0.26 6.27 -27.57
C ALA A 102 1.40 5.64 -26.74
N ILE A 103 1.37 4.33 -26.45
CA ILE A 103 2.46 3.62 -25.79
C ILE A 103 3.71 3.61 -26.67
N GLU A 104 3.57 3.29 -27.94
CA GLU A 104 4.66 3.24 -28.91
C GLU A 104 5.29 4.61 -29.16
N GLU A 105 4.48 5.67 -29.15
CA GLU A 105 4.96 7.05 -29.32
C GLU A 105 5.65 7.60 -28.08
N ASN A 106 5.08 7.42 -26.87
CA ASN A 106 5.59 8.02 -25.65
C ASN A 106 6.84 7.33 -25.11
N LYS A 107 6.97 6.01 -25.25
CA LYS A 107 8.09 5.21 -24.72
C LYS A 107 8.44 5.52 -23.25
N SER A 108 7.41 5.73 -22.43
CA SER A 108 7.51 6.03 -21.01
C SER A 108 6.96 4.88 -20.16
N ALA A 109 7.74 4.41 -19.19
CA ALA A 109 7.33 3.35 -18.28
C ALA A 109 6.07 3.75 -17.48
N ASP A 110 6.07 4.95 -16.92
CA ASP A 110 4.96 5.47 -16.12
C ASP A 110 3.69 5.65 -16.97
N PHE A 111 3.83 6.24 -18.16
CA PHE A 111 2.71 6.37 -19.08
C PHE A 111 2.13 5.00 -19.41
N THR A 112 2.97 4.06 -19.82
CA THR A 112 2.51 2.73 -20.22
C THR A 112 1.83 2.00 -19.05
N ALA A 113 2.46 1.99 -17.87
CA ALA A 113 1.90 1.34 -16.68
C ALA A 113 0.53 1.93 -16.28
N SER A 114 0.34 3.25 -16.40
CA SER A 114 -0.90 3.93 -16.06
C SER A 114 -2.10 3.54 -16.93
N ARG A 115 -1.86 2.99 -18.12
CA ARG A 115 -2.93 2.66 -19.08
C ARG A 115 -3.84 1.54 -18.58
N GLY A 116 -3.40 0.70 -17.66
CA GLY A 116 -4.25 -0.32 -17.05
C GLY A 116 -5.42 0.26 -16.27
N GLU A 117 -5.14 1.20 -15.40
CA GLU A 117 -6.14 1.94 -14.64
C GLU A 117 -7.00 2.84 -15.54
N TYR A 118 -6.38 3.50 -16.51
CA TYR A 118 -7.08 4.34 -17.49
C TYR A 118 -8.14 3.55 -18.26
N LEU A 119 -7.76 2.44 -18.88
CA LEU A 119 -8.68 1.58 -19.65
C LEU A 119 -9.79 1.04 -18.75
N ASN A 120 -9.45 0.56 -17.57
CA ASN A 120 -10.43 -0.01 -16.65
C ASN A 120 -11.41 1.05 -16.14
N ALA A 121 -10.94 2.26 -15.82
CA ALA A 121 -11.80 3.36 -15.41
C ALA A 121 -12.78 3.79 -16.51
N ARG A 122 -12.37 3.76 -17.79
CA ARG A 122 -13.25 4.01 -18.94
C ARG A 122 -14.38 2.99 -19.01
N VAL A 123 -14.05 1.69 -18.85
CA VAL A 123 -15.04 0.60 -18.86
C VAL A 123 -16.00 0.72 -17.67
N VAL A 124 -15.47 0.90 -16.45
CA VAL A 124 -16.30 0.99 -15.24
C VAL A 124 -17.19 2.24 -15.26
N ALA A 125 -16.67 3.37 -15.74
CA ALA A 125 -17.45 4.60 -15.87
C ALA A 125 -18.63 4.42 -16.86
N ALA A 126 -18.39 3.81 -18.00
CA ALA A 126 -19.42 3.51 -18.99
C ALA A 126 -20.47 2.53 -18.43
N LYS A 127 -20.03 1.46 -17.73
CA LYS A 127 -20.96 0.49 -17.12
C LYS A 127 -21.86 1.12 -16.06
N LEU A 128 -21.32 2.06 -15.28
CA LEU A 128 -22.07 2.78 -14.24
C LEU A 128 -22.90 3.96 -14.78
N GLY A 129 -22.72 4.36 -16.04
CA GLY A 129 -23.29 5.61 -16.55
C GLY A 129 -22.78 6.86 -15.82
N ARG A 130 -21.53 6.83 -15.31
CA ARG A 130 -20.91 7.93 -14.57
C ARG A 130 -19.84 8.66 -15.40
N THR A 131 -19.53 9.88 -15.00
CA THR A 131 -18.48 10.67 -15.65
C THR A 131 -17.11 10.03 -15.41
N PHE A 132 -16.35 9.79 -16.49
CA PHE A 132 -14.93 9.47 -16.41
C PHE A 132 -14.14 10.76 -16.21
N ILE A 133 -13.28 10.81 -15.18
CA ILE A 133 -12.36 11.93 -14.96
C ILE A 133 -10.94 11.36 -14.91
N ASP A 134 -10.11 11.75 -15.88
CA ASP A 134 -8.74 11.28 -15.95
C ASP A 134 -7.90 11.83 -14.79
N ALA A 135 -7.16 10.95 -14.09
CA ALA A 135 -6.31 11.34 -12.98
C ALA A 135 -5.22 12.35 -13.39
N LYS A 136 -4.75 12.33 -14.64
CA LYS A 136 -3.77 13.29 -15.13
C LYS A 136 -4.24 14.75 -15.05
N ASP A 137 -5.56 14.97 -15.07
CA ASP A 137 -6.16 16.30 -15.09
C ASP A 137 -6.47 16.85 -13.68
N ILE A 138 -6.28 16.02 -12.62
CA ILE A 138 -6.67 16.36 -11.26
C ILE A 138 -5.63 16.00 -10.19
N ILE A 139 -4.67 15.11 -10.50
CA ILE A 139 -3.60 14.70 -9.58
C ILE A 139 -2.27 15.18 -10.15
N PHE A 140 -1.54 15.94 -9.34
CA PHE A 140 -0.27 16.54 -9.74
C PHE A 140 0.85 16.19 -8.77
N PHE A 141 2.08 16.14 -9.30
CA PHE A 141 3.31 15.99 -8.53
C PHE A 141 4.18 17.25 -8.68
N ASP A 142 4.88 17.60 -7.61
CA ASP A 142 5.86 18.67 -7.59
C ASP A 142 7.17 18.30 -8.31
N GLU A 143 8.11 19.22 -8.36
CA GLU A 143 9.43 19.03 -8.98
C GLU A 143 10.25 17.90 -8.33
N ASN A 144 9.98 17.57 -7.07
CA ASN A 144 10.61 16.49 -6.34
C ASN A 144 9.90 15.14 -6.51
N GLY A 145 8.83 15.09 -7.32
CA GLY A 145 8.01 13.89 -7.52
C GLY A 145 7.10 13.56 -6.35
N ARG A 146 6.84 14.51 -5.45
CA ARG A 146 5.90 14.36 -4.34
C ARG A 146 4.52 14.84 -4.77
N PHE A 147 3.48 14.28 -4.17
CA PHE A 147 2.11 14.72 -4.41
C PHE A 147 1.93 16.20 -4.05
N ASP A 148 1.47 16.98 -5.03
CA ASP A 148 1.17 18.41 -4.86
C ASP A 148 -0.27 18.59 -4.34
N GLU A 149 -0.41 18.67 -3.02
CA GLU A 149 -1.68 18.87 -2.34
C GLU A 149 -2.35 20.18 -2.73
N SER A 150 -1.55 21.24 -2.89
CA SER A 150 -2.03 22.62 -3.09
C SER A 150 -2.72 22.79 -4.45
N ARG A 151 -2.20 22.12 -5.45
CA ARG A 151 -2.75 22.13 -6.81
C ARG A 151 -3.86 21.10 -6.99
N SER A 152 -3.69 19.91 -6.44
CA SER A 152 -4.58 18.78 -6.71
C SER A 152 -5.91 18.87 -5.96
N TYR A 153 -5.92 19.18 -4.66
CA TYR A 153 -7.17 19.16 -3.88
C TYR A 153 -8.25 20.11 -4.40
N PRO A 154 -7.96 21.38 -4.75
CA PRO A 154 -8.98 22.27 -5.30
C PRO A 154 -9.55 21.78 -6.63
N LEU A 155 -8.70 21.28 -7.54
CA LEU A 155 -9.12 20.77 -8.85
C LEU A 155 -9.95 19.48 -8.74
N ILE A 156 -9.58 18.58 -7.84
CA ILE A 156 -10.38 17.38 -7.55
C ILE A 156 -11.76 17.80 -7.05
N ALA A 157 -11.81 18.68 -6.04
CA ALA A 157 -13.06 19.13 -5.46
C ALA A 157 -13.97 19.81 -6.50
N GLU A 158 -13.43 20.68 -7.34
CA GLU A 158 -14.13 21.36 -8.41
C GLU A 158 -14.72 20.37 -9.43
N LYS A 159 -13.86 19.56 -10.06
CA LYS A 159 -14.26 18.66 -11.15
C LYS A 159 -15.22 17.56 -10.67
N LEU A 160 -14.95 16.96 -9.50
CA LEU A 160 -15.81 15.92 -8.97
C LEU A 160 -17.17 16.46 -8.48
N SER A 161 -17.20 17.65 -7.88
CA SER A 161 -18.45 18.31 -7.49
C SER A 161 -19.32 18.65 -8.70
N ALA A 162 -18.70 19.16 -9.78
CA ALA A 162 -19.39 19.45 -11.03
C ALA A 162 -19.98 18.18 -11.68
N ALA A 163 -19.25 17.06 -11.62
CA ALA A 163 -19.71 15.78 -12.16
C ALA A 163 -20.82 15.12 -11.30
N GLY A 164 -20.93 15.45 -10.02
CA GLY A 164 -21.88 14.84 -9.08
C GLY A 164 -21.57 13.38 -8.72
N SER A 165 -21.18 12.56 -9.72
CA SER A 165 -20.67 11.21 -9.55
C SER A 165 -19.64 10.89 -10.63
N ALA A 166 -18.55 10.21 -10.27
CA ALA A 166 -17.45 9.98 -11.22
C ALA A 166 -16.67 8.69 -10.90
N VAL A 167 -15.98 8.21 -11.95
CA VAL A 167 -14.95 7.17 -11.85
C VAL A 167 -13.60 7.80 -12.22
N VAL A 168 -12.60 7.57 -11.39
CA VAL A 168 -11.24 8.10 -11.53
C VAL A 168 -10.27 6.92 -11.61
N PRO A 169 -9.36 6.87 -12.58
CA PRO A 169 -8.29 5.88 -12.57
C PRO A 169 -7.34 6.15 -11.39
N GLY A 170 -6.94 5.11 -10.69
CA GLY A 170 -5.93 5.22 -9.64
C GLY A 170 -4.50 5.24 -10.18
N PHE A 171 -3.53 5.24 -9.27
CA PHE A 171 -2.12 4.95 -9.51
C PHE A 171 -1.28 6.08 -10.11
N TYR A 172 -1.81 7.03 -10.85
CA TYR A 172 -1.03 8.04 -11.56
C TYR A 172 -1.58 9.47 -11.45
N GLY A 173 -0.79 10.41 -11.93
CA GLY A 173 -1.11 11.82 -12.12
C GLY A 173 -0.12 12.46 -13.09
N THR A 174 -0.02 13.78 -13.06
CA THR A 174 0.85 14.58 -13.95
C THR A 174 2.01 15.17 -13.15
N GLY A 175 3.25 14.93 -13.59
CA GLY A 175 4.46 15.52 -13.05
C GLY A 175 4.61 17.01 -13.37
N ALA A 176 5.56 17.68 -12.72
CA ALA A 176 5.89 19.09 -12.98
C ALA A 176 6.31 19.33 -14.44
N ASP A 177 6.87 18.33 -15.09
CA ASP A 177 7.26 18.33 -16.49
C ASP A 177 6.09 18.09 -17.49
N GLY A 178 4.86 18.00 -16.98
CA GLY A 178 3.66 17.71 -17.78
C GLY A 178 3.50 16.27 -18.22
N LYS A 179 4.41 15.37 -17.85
CA LYS A 179 4.35 13.94 -18.18
C LYS A 179 3.63 13.15 -17.13
N ILE A 180 3.08 11.99 -17.53
CA ILE A 180 2.49 11.06 -16.56
C ILE A 180 3.55 10.54 -15.61
N ARG A 181 3.22 10.53 -14.32
CA ARG A 181 3.97 9.89 -13.25
C ARG A 181 3.09 8.95 -12.46
N THR A 182 3.67 7.84 -12.02
CA THR A 182 3.00 6.86 -11.17
C THR A 182 3.45 6.98 -9.72
N PHE A 183 2.56 6.63 -8.78
CA PHE A 183 2.94 6.46 -7.38
C PHE A 183 3.79 5.19 -7.22
N SER A 184 4.82 5.24 -6.39
CA SER A 184 5.79 4.17 -6.23
C SER A 184 5.24 2.87 -5.62
N ARG A 185 4.25 2.97 -4.71
CA ARG A 185 3.61 1.83 -4.04
C ARG A 185 2.18 2.17 -3.62
N GLY A 186 1.29 1.17 -3.63
CA GLY A 186 -0.10 1.35 -3.21
C GLY A 186 -0.85 2.43 -3.99
N GLY A 187 -0.48 2.66 -5.27
CA GLY A 187 -0.84 3.85 -6.02
C GLY A 187 -2.34 4.10 -6.12
N SER A 188 -3.14 3.05 -6.35
CA SER A 188 -4.60 3.23 -6.38
C SER A 188 -5.19 3.47 -4.99
N ASP A 189 -4.58 2.94 -3.92
CA ASP A 189 -4.99 3.23 -2.54
C ASP A 189 -4.71 4.69 -2.19
N ILE A 190 -3.53 5.21 -2.60
CA ILE A 190 -3.16 6.62 -2.43
C ILE A 190 -4.14 7.50 -3.20
N SER A 191 -4.45 7.18 -4.46
CA SER A 191 -5.40 7.95 -5.28
C SER A 191 -6.79 8.00 -4.64
N GLY A 192 -7.30 6.86 -4.13
CA GLY A 192 -8.55 6.82 -3.39
C GLY A 192 -8.54 7.69 -2.14
N SER A 193 -7.45 7.63 -1.39
CA SER A 193 -7.22 8.43 -0.20
C SER A 193 -7.16 9.95 -0.51
N ILE A 194 -6.49 10.34 -1.61
CA ILE A 194 -6.43 11.71 -2.11
C ILE A 194 -7.83 12.22 -2.48
N VAL A 195 -8.59 11.44 -3.26
CA VAL A 195 -9.94 11.79 -3.66
C VAL A 195 -10.85 11.93 -2.43
N ALA A 196 -10.78 10.99 -1.49
CA ALA A 196 -11.55 11.05 -0.26
C ALA A 196 -11.22 12.31 0.56
N ARG A 197 -9.95 12.68 0.65
CA ARG A 197 -9.51 13.90 1.35
C ARG A 197 -9.98 15.16 0.64
N ALA A 198 -9.84 15.25 -0.69
CA ALA A 198 -10.25 16.40 -1.47
C ALA A 198 -11.75 16.65 -1.40
N MET A 199 -12.56 15.58 -1.40
CA MET A 199 -14.01 15.64 -1.32
C MET A 199 -14.52 15.75 0.12
N ASN A 200 -13.64 15.76 1.12
CA ASN A 200 -13.98 15.76 2.54
C ASN A 200 -15.02 14.68 2.88
N ALA A 201 -14.74 13.45 2.41
CA ALA A 201 -15.64 12.31 2.53
C ALA A 201 -15.87 11.93 4.00
N ASP A 202 -17.07 11.43 4.32
CA ASP A 202 -17.38 10.91 5.66
C ASP A 202 -16.66 9.59 5.93
N VAL A 203 -16.41 8.80 4.87
CA VAL A 203 -15.66 7.53 4.92
C VAL A 203 -14.95 7.26 3.59
N TYR A 204 -13.75 6.70 3.70
CA TYR A 204 -13.03 6.08 2.59
C TYR A 204 -13.21 4.57 2.65
N GLU A 205 -13.88 3.97 1.68
CA GLU A 205 -14.05 2.53 1.57
C GLU A 205 -12.98 1.94 0.66
N ASN A 206 -12.12 1.08 1.19
CA ASN A 206 -11.15 0.31 0.41
C ASN A 206 -11.66 -1.12 0.25
N TRP A 207 -12.08 -1.45 -0.95
CA TRP A 207 -12.62 -2.75 -1.35
C TRP A 207 -11.52 -3.63 -1.94
N THR A 208 -11.34 -4.80 -1.34
CA THR A 208 -10.28 -5.76 -1.66
C THR A 208 -10.84 -7.20 -1.61
N ASP A 209 -9.98 -8.20 -1.57
CA ASP A 209 -10.32 -9.63 -1.52
C ASP A 209 -10.32 -10.22 -0.10
N VAL A 210 -10.08 -9.40 0.92
CA VAL A 210 -10.11 -9.82 2.32
C VAL A 210 -11.14 -9.04 3.14
N SER A 211 -11.72 -9.69 4.16
CA SER A 211 -12.77 -9.12 5.02
C SER A 211 -12.23 -8.27 6.19
N GLY A 212 -11.22 -7.43 5.92
CA GLY A 212 -10.58 -6.59 6.94
C GLY A 212 -9.29 -7.20 7.49
N PHE A 213 -8.88 -6.74 8.67
CA PHE A 213 -7.67 -7.19 9.36
C PHE A 213 -7.96 -8.35 10.30
N LEU A 214 -7.01 -9.25 10.42
CA LEU A 214 -7.00 -10.33 11.39
C LEU A 214 -5.99 -10.02 12.50
N ALA A 215 -6.28 -10.49 13.70
CA ALA A 215 -5.42 -10.27 14.86
C ALA A 215 -4.04 -10.92 14.75
N CYS A 216 -3.92 -11.95 13.90
CA CYS A 216 -2.67 -12.65 13.62
C CYS A 216 -2.66 -13.12 12.15
N ASP A 217 -1.49 -13.53 11.65
CA ASP A 217 -1.34 -14.14 10.35
C ASP A 217 -2.06 -15.51 10.29
N PRO A 218 -3.05 -15.72 9.42
CA PRO A 218 -3.79 -16.98 9.32
C PRO A 218 -2.95 -18.17 8.83
N ARG A 219 -1.74 -17.91 8.32
CA ARG A 219 -0.77 -18.96 7.94
C ARG A 219 -0.01 -19.51 9.15
N ILE A 220 -0.03 -18.79 10.28
CA ILE A 220 0.68 -19.14 11.51
C ILE A 220 -0.33 -19.57 12.60
N VAL A 221 -1.41 -18.81 12.74
CA VAL A 221 -2.43 -19.05 13.77
C VAL A 221 -3.72 -19.48 13.10
N GLU A 222 -4.21 -20.67 13.48
CA GLU A 222 -5.48 -21.20 12.96
C GLU A 222 -6.66 -20.35 13.47
N LYS A 223 -7.52 -19.89 12.54
CA LYS A 223 -8.73 -19.09 12.83
C LYS A 223 -8.50 -17.87 13.72
N PRO A 224 -7.61 -16.93 13.31
CA PRO A 224 -7.37 -15.73 14.08
C PRO A 224 -8.65 -14.87 14.13
N GLU A 225 -8.82 -14.14 15.24
CA GLU A 225 -9.95 -13.23 15.42
C GLU A 225 -9.90 -12.09 14.40
N LYS A 226 -11.08 -11.61 14.01
CA LYS A 226 -11.22 -10.43 13.15
C LYS A 226 -11.07 -9.15 13.99
N ILE A 227 -10.34 -8.17 13.48
CA ILE A 227 -10.25 -6.85 14.06
C ILE A 227 -11.41 -6.00 13.51
N GLU A 228 -12.41 -5.71 14.33
CA GLU A 228 -13.54 -4.88 13.91
C GLU A 228 -13.16 -3.39 13.80
N THR A 229 -12.37 -2.92 14.76
CA THR A 229 -11.96 -1.51 14.84
C THR A 229 -10.49 -1.40 15.24
N ILE A 230 -9.76 -0.53 14.54
CA ILE A 230 -8.34 -0.28 14.78
C ILE A 230 -8.04 1.21 14.62
N SER A 231 -7.09 1.74 15.38
CA SER A 231 -6.61 3.10 15.18
C SER A 231 -5.57 3.19 14.06
N PHE A 232 -5.41 4.38 13.45
CA PHE A 232 -4.33 4.62 12.48
C PHE A 232 -2.94 4.30 13.02
N LYS A 233 -2.72 4.48 14.33
CA LYS A 233 -1.44 4.17 14.98
C LYS A 233 -1.20 2.67 15.02
N GLU A 234 -2.16 1.90 15.52
CA GLU A 234 -2.08 0.44 15.58
C GLU A 234 -1.94 -0.20 14.19
N LEU A 235 -2.71 0.30 13.21
CA LEU A 235 -2.58 -0.13 11.82
C LEU A 235 -1.15 0.03 11.31
N ARG A 236 -0.53 1.18 11.57
CA ARG A 236 0.84 1.45 11.12
C ARG A 236 1.84 0.47 11.72
N GLU A 237 1.73 0.19 13.02
CA GLU A 237 2.58 -0.78 13.71
C GLU A 237 2.41 -2.19 13.13
N LEU A 238 1.16 -2.66 12.96
CA LEU A 238 0.89 -3.98 12.37
C LEU A 238 1.36 -4.08 10.91
N SER A 239 1.10 -3.05 10.10
CA SER A 239 1.51 -3.05 8.69
C SER A 239 3.03 -3.03 8.53
N TYR A 240 3.74 -2.31 9.39
CA TYR A 240 5.19 -2.26 9.39
C TYR A 240 5.80 -3.63 9.70
N MET A 241 5.17 -4.38 10.59
CA MET A 241 5.58 -5.72 10.99
C MET A 241 5.02 -6.84 10.10
N GLY A 242 4.44 -6.50 8.93
CA GLY A 242 4.11 -7.47 7.89
C GLY A 242 2.62 -7.81 7.71
N ALA A 243 1.71 -7.16 8.42
CA ALA A 243 0.26 -7.29 8.17
C ALA A 243 -0.13 -6.51 6.89
N ASN A 244 0.06 -7.12 5.73
CA ASN A 244 -0.04 -6.49 4.40
C ASN A 244 -1.48 -6.47 3.85
N VAL A 245 -2.41 -5.79 4.48
CA VAL A 245 -3.76 -5.56 3.91
C VAL A 245 -3.83 -4.20 3.23
N LEU A 246 -3.14 -3.19 3.80
CA LEU A 246 -3.11 -1.82 3.30
C LEU A 246 -1.73 -1.21 3.56
N HIS A 247 -1.16 -0.57 2.56
CA HIS A 247 0.14 0.09 2.72
C HIS A 247 -0.01 1.33 3.59
N ALA A 248 0.75 1.43 4.68
CA ALA A 248 0.60 2.51 5.68
C ALA A 248 0.75 3.93 5.09
N ASP A 249 1.58 4.09 4.07
CA ASP A 249 1.80 5.40 3.43
C ASP A 249 0.63 5.81 2.52
N SER A 250 -0.13 4.83 1.99
CA SER A 250 -1.26 5.12 1.10
C SER A 250 -2.44 5.80 1.79
N ILE A 251 -2.49 5.75 3.12
CA ILE A 251 -3.57 6.35 3.92
C ILE A 251 -3.25 7.74 4.47
N PHE A 252 -2.06 8.27 4.18
CA PHE A 252 -1.63 9.56 4.72
C PHE A 252 -2.62 10.72 4.43
N PRO A 253 -3.19 10.87 3.22
CA PRO A 253 -4.16 11.93 2.94
C PRO A 253 -5.41 11.86 3.83
N VAL A 254 -6.05 10.70 3.96
CA VAL A 254 -7.26 10.53 4.79
C VAL A 254 -6.95 10.65 6.29
N ARG A 255 -5.77 10.16 6.72
CA ARG A 255 -5.30 10.34 8.10
C ARG A 255 -5.15 11.82 8.45
N LYS A 256 -4.55 12.63 7.56
CA LYS A 256 -4.41 14.09 7.72
C LYS A 256 -5.79 14.79 7.77
N GLY A 257 -6.80 14.19 7.13
CA GLY A 257 -8.18 14.66 7.10
C GLY A 257 -9.08 14.16 8.22
N ASP A 258 -8.56 13.33 9.14
CA ASP A 258 -9.37 12.64 10.16
C ASP A 258 -10.56 11.85 9.56
N ILE A 259 -10.41 11.33 8.33
CA ILE A 259 -11.43 10.54 7.61
C ILE A 259 -11.26 9.06 7.97
N PRO A 260 -12.31 8.38 8.46
CA PRO A 260 -12.29 6.95 8.70
C PRO A 260 -12.06 6.16 7.43
N ILE A 261 -11.38 5.00 7.55
CA ILE A 261 -11.25 4.04 6.44
C ILE A 261 -12.04 2.79 6.81
N ARG A 262 -12.76 2.23 5.85
CA ARG A 262 -13.40 0.93 5.99
C ARG A 262 -12.80 -0.04 4.98
N ILE A 263 -12.20 -1.12 5.46
CA ILE A 263 -11.73 -2.22 4.62
C ILE A 263 -12.88 -3.20 4.42
N LYS A 264 -13.24 -3.44 3.16
CA LYS A 264 -14.38 -4.28 2.78
C LYS A 264 -13.96 -5.35 1.79
N ASN A 265 -14.65 -6.49 1.85
CA ASN A 265 -14.45 -7.59 0.92
C ASN A 265 -15.44 -7.49 -0.25
N THR A 266 -14.92 -7.38 -1.48
CA THR A 266 -15.73 -7.33 -2.70
C THR A 266 -16.50 -8.65 -2.94
N PHE A 267 -15.93 -9.78 -2.49
CA PHE A 267 -16.52 -11.12 -2.67
C PHE A 267 -17.47 -11.53 -1.54
N ARG A 268 -17.47 -10.75 -0.45
CA ARG A 268 -18.36 -10.88 0.72
C ARG A 268 -18.77 -9.50 1.21
N PRO A 269 -19.57 -8.76 0.42
CA PRO A 269 -19.92 -7.37 0.74
C PRO A 269 -20.74 -7.23 2.02
N GLU A 270 -21.40 -8.29 2.47
CA GLU A 270 -22.11 -8.38 3.74
C GLU A 270 -21.19 -8.37 4.97
N ASP A 271 -19.94 -8.82 4.83
CA ASP A 271 -18.98 -8.80 5.94
C ASP A 271 -18.75 -7.34 6.41
N PRO A 272 -18.76 -7.08 7.74
CA PRO A 272 -18.60 -5.71 8.27
C PRO A 272 -17.23 -5.11 7.92
N GLY A 273 -16.21 -5.96 7.76
CA GLY A 273 -14.83 -5.57 7.53
C GLY A 273 -14.17 -4.96 8.77
N THR A 274 -13.14 -4.16 8.56
CA THR A 274 -12.45 -3.43 9.63
C THR A 274 -12.61 -1.93 9.44
N ILE A 275 -12.95 -1.20 10.51
CA ILE A 275 -12.95 0.27 10.53
C ILE A 275 -11.64 0.76 11.13
N ILE A 276 -10.94 1.62 10.39
CA ILE A 276 -9.72 2.30 10.85
C ILE A 276 -10.12 3.72 11.23
N LEU A 277 -9.94 4.08 12.48
CA LEU A 277 -10.38 5.36 13.04
C LEU A 277 -9.20 6.28 13.36
N PRO A 278 -9.39 7.61 13.21
CA PRO A 278 -8.52 8.61 13.80
C PRO A 278 -8.43 8.42 15.32
N SER A 279 -7.25 8.64 15.89
CA SER A 279 -7.03 8.42 17.34
C SER A 279 -8.00 9.17 18.24
N LYS A 280 -8.49 10.34 17.80
CA LYS A 280 -9.50 11.13 18.52
C LYS A 280 -10.90 10.52 18.54
N LYS A 281 -11.23 9.72 17.52
CA LYS A 281 -12.52 9.05 17.35
C LYS A 281 -12.49 7.59 17.81
N TYR A 282 -11.30 7.11 18.16
CA TYR A 282 -11.10 5.71 18.54
C TYR A 282 -11.61 5.47 19.97
N VAL A 283 -12.60 4.63 20.08
CA VAL A 283 -13.09 4.13 21.37
C VAL A 283 -12.34 2.82 21.65
N LYS A 284 -11.71 2.69 22.83
CA LYS A 284 -10.97 1.48 23.21
C LYS A 284 -11.87 0.26 23.03
N SER A 285 -11.45 -0.70 22.22
CA SER A 285 -12.01 -2.03 22.21
C SER A 285 -11.77 -2.66 23.58
N GLY A 286 -12.61 -3.59 24.02
CA GLY A 286 -12.40 -4.30 25.30
C GLY A 286 -11.11 -5.13 25.35
N ASN A 287 -10.47 -5.37 24.20
CA ASN A 287 -9.25 -6.14 24.07
C ASN A 287 -8.01 -5.28 24.39
N ILE A 288 -7.13 -5.84 25.24
CA ILE A 288 -5.84 -5.21 25.58
C ILE A 288 -4.89 -5.23 24.39
N VAL A 289 -4.87 -6.36 23.65
CA VAL A 289 -4.09 -6.59 22.44
C VAL A 289 -5.04 -6.56 21.25
N THR A 290 -4.72 -5.72 20.27
CA THR A 290 -5.48 -5.59 19.01
C THR A 290 -4.99 -6.61 17.98
N GLY A 291 -3.68 -6.84 17.92
CA GLY A 291 -3.10 -7.81 17.02
C GLY A 291 -1.64 -8.10 17.29
N ILE A 292 -1.16 -9.19 16.70
CA ILE A 292 0.24 -9.65 16.77
C ILE A 292 0.71 -9.86 15.34
N ALA A 293 1.81 -9.20 14.98
CA ALA A 293 2.46 -9.36 13.67
C ALA A 293 3.93 -9.73 13.86
N GLY A 294 4.50 -10.47 12.93
CA GLY A 294 5.88 -10.87 12.98
C GLY A 294 6.55 -10.84 11.62
N LYS A 295 7.83 -10.52 11.61
CA LYS A 295 8.68 -10.50 10.44
C LYS A 295 9.97 -11.24 10.72
N LYS A 296 10.38 -12.11 9.80
CA LYS A 296 11.61 -12.91 9.88
C LYS A 296 12.76 -12.20 9.14
N ASP A 297 13.89 -12.85 9.17
CA ASP A 297 15.08 -12.50 8.39
C ASP A 297 15.75 -11.20 8.86
N PHE A 298 15.97 -11.10 10.17
CA PHE A 298 16.80 -10.06 10.77
C PHE A 298 18.13 -10.61 11.26
N THR A 299 19.11 -9.72 11.23
CA THR A 299 20.44 -9.92 11.81
C THR A 299 20.62 -8.88 12.93
N VAL A 300 21.11 -9.32 14.08
CA VAL A 300 21.45 -8.44 15.20
C VAL A 300 22.97 -8.37 15.31
N ILE A 301 23.51 -7.17 15.21
CA ILE A 301 24.91 -6.88 15.53
C ILE A 301 24.95 -6.31 16.94
N PHE A 302 25.49 -7.09 17.87
CA PHE A 302 25.65 -6.71 19.29
C PHE A 302 27.06 -6.16 19.48
N LEU A 303 27.16 -5.01 20.12
CA LEU A 303 28.40 -4.31 20.46
C LEU A 303 28.46 -4.17 21.99
N GLU A 304 29.64 -4.46 22.54
CA GLU A 304 29.94 -4.20 23.93
C GLU A 304 31.18 -3.34 24.04
N LYS A 305 31.13 -2.30 24.86
CA LYS A 305 32.26 -1.41 25.11
C LYS A 305 32.20 -0.86 26.53
N SER A 306 33.23 -1.12 27.30
CA SER A 306 33.37 -0.61 28.64
C SER A 306 33.30 0.92 28.67
N MET A 307 32.50 1.47 29.56
CA MET A 307 32.24 2.90 29.71
C MET A 307 31.64 3.57 28.48
N MET A 308 30.90 2.83 27.65
CA MET A 308 30.24 3.35 26.46
C MET A 308 29.32 4.55 26.76
N ASN A 309 28.63 4.52 27.89
CA ASN A 309 27.76 5.60 28.37
C ASN A 309 28.49 6.93 28.62
N SER A 310 29.81 6.87 28.85
CA SER A 310 30.65 8.05 29.06
C SER A 310 31.27 8.59 27.78
N GLU A 311 31.20 7.80 26.68
CA GLU A 311 31.72 8.22 25.37
C GLU A 311 30.67 9.01 24.58
N VAL A 312 30.80 10.33 24.61
CA VAL A 312 29.91 11.23 23.87
C VAL A 312 29.95 10.95 22.38
N GLY A 313 28.77 10.67 21.80
CA GLY A 313 28.61 10.44 20.37
C GLY A 313 28.89 9.00 19.89
N PHE A 314 29.04 8.01 20.79
CA PHE A 314 29.25 6.62 20.43
C PHE A 314 28.20 6.13 19.43
N ALA A 315 26.91 6.20 19.77
CA ALA A 315 25.82 5.80 18.88
C ALA A 315 25.82 6.58 17.54
N ARG A 316 26.12 7.90 17.57
CA ARG A 316 26.23 8.68 16.34
C ARG A 316 27.31 8.16 15.40
N LYS A 317 28.48 7.77 15.93
CA LYS A 317 29.56 7.19 15.12
C LYS A 317 29.11 5.89 14.43
N VAL A 318 28.44 5.01 15.17
CA VAL A 318 27.87 3.76 14.65
C VAL A 318 26.83 4.04 13.57
N LEU A 319 25.88 4.96 13.82
CA LEU A 319 24.86 5.35 12.85
C LEU A 319 25.45 6.01 11.59
N SER A 320 26.54 6.78 11.74
CA SER A 320 27.22 7.37 10.59
C SER A 320 27.84 6.31 9.66
N VAL A 321 28.27 5.16 10.19
CA VAL A 321 28.72 4.03 9.37
C VAL A 321 27.56 3.44 8.57
N LEU A 322 26.39 3.22 9.19
CA LEU A 322 25.19 2.77 8.49
C LEU A 322 24.76 3.74 7.41
N GLU A 323 24.77 5.04 7.71
CA GLU A 323 24.38 6.10 6.77
C GLU A 323 25.27 6.12 5.52
N GLN A 324 26.58 5.99 5.67
CA GLN A 324 27.53 5.97 4.56
C GLN A 324 27.27 4.85 3.57
N ASP A 325 26.79 3.71 4.05
CA ASP A 325 26.46 2.55 3.22
C ASP A 325 24.99 2.46 2.84
N GLY A 326 24.17 3.45 3.22
CA GLY A 326 22.75 3.50 2.91
C GLY A 326 21.93 2.39 3.60
N ILE A 327 22.39 1.90 4.76
CA ILE A 327 21.77 0.79 5.49
C ILE A 327 20.78 1.33 6.52
N ASN A 328 19.51 0.93 6.40
CA ASN A 328 18.49 1.18 7.41
C ASN A 328 18.57 0.15 8.54
N PHE A 329 18.20 0.58 9.74
CA PHE A 329 18.03 -0.30 10.91
C PHE A 329 16.59 -0.24 11.43
N GLU A 330 16.14 -1.33 12.07
CA GLU A 330 14.79 -1.43 12.63
C GLU A 330 14.75 -0.98 14.09
N HIS A 331 15.68 -1.47 14.88
CA HIS A 331 15.81 -1.15 16.31
C HIS A 331 17.27 -0.99 16.70
N MET A 332 17.50 -0.15 17.70
CA MET A 332 18.82 0.06 18.29
C MET A 332 18.71 0.07 19.82
N PRO A 333 18.45 -1.08 20.45
CA PRO A 333 18.50 -1.18 21.90
C PRO A 333 19.89 -0.85 22.45
N SER A 334 19.92 -0.02 23.49
CA SER A 334 21.18 0.37 24.16
C SER A 334 21.09 0.14 25.66
N GLY A 335 22.16 -0.36 26.24
CA GLY A 335 22.41 -0.44 27.68
C GLY A 335 23.47 0.55 28.12
N ILE A 336 24.08 0.31 29.30
CA ILE A 336 25.17 1.14 29.83
C ILE A 336 26.44 0.95 29.00
N ASP A 337 26.80 -0.30 28.73
CA ASP A 337 28.00 -0.69 28.01
C ASP A 337 27.69 -1.50 26.74
N THR A 338 26.44 -1.53 26.29
CA THR A 338 26.00 -2.35 25.16
C THR A 338 25.15 -1.56 24.17
N LEU A 339 25.30 -1.87 22.89
CA LEU A 339 24.45 -1.38 21.79
C LEU A 339 24.15 -2.53 20.84
N SER A 340 22.90 -2.67 20.44
CA SER A 340 22.51 -3.64 19.42
C SER A 340 21.96 -2.92 18.20
N LEU A 341 22.29 -3.39 17.00
CA LEU A 341 21.70 -2.96 15.74
C LEU A 341 20.89 -4.12 15.18
N VAL A 342 19.60 -3.90 14.98
CA VAL A 342 18.70 -4.87 14.34
C VAL A 342 18.46 -4.43 12.89
N ILE A 343 18.92 -5.23 11.95
CA ILE A 343 18.95 -4.89 10.52
C ILE A 343 18.29 -6.03 9.72
N GLU A 344 17.49 -5.73 8.70
CA GLU A 344 17.00 -6.77 7.78
C GLU A 344 18.19 -7.43 7.07
N SER A 345 18.29 -8.75 7.13
CA SER A 345 19.43 -9.52 6.60
C SER A 345 19.70 -9.28 5.11
N LYS A 346 18.66 -8.91 4.34
CA LYS A 346 18.81 -8.59 2.90
C LYS A 346 19.76 -7.42 2.62
N PHE A 347 19.91 -6.47 3.56
CA PHE A 347 20.81 -5.31 3.42
C PHE A 347 22.27 -5.67 3.75
N LEU A 348 22.47 -6.83 4.36
CA LEU A 348 23.79 -7.32 4.78
C LEU A 348 24.38 -8.41 3.85
N ALA A 349 23.68 -8.72 2.76
CA ALA A 349 24.11 -9.72 1.79
C ALA A 349 25.33 -9.25 0.95
N GLY A 350 25.99 -10.21 0.26
CA GLY A 350 27.04 -9.90 -0.69
C GLY A 350 28.34 -9.34 -0.10
N GLY A 351 28.68 -9.74 1.14
CA GLY A 351 29.91 -9.26 1.84
C GLY A 351 29.72 -7.92 2.57
N MET A 352 28.49 -7.40 2.59
CA MET A 352 28.19 -6.14 3.29
C MET A 352 28.31 -6.29 4.81
N LEU A 353 27.95 -7.45 5.37
CA LEU A 353 28.08 -7.70 6.81
C LEU A 353 29.53 -7.56 7.26
N GLU A 354 30.47 -8.23 6.62
CA GLU A 354 31.88 -8.19 6.97
C GLU A 354 32.48 -6.78 6.77
N LYS A 355 32.03 -6.07 5.74
CA LYS A 355 32.42 -4.67 5.51
C LYS A 355 31.95 -3.80 6.66
N LEU A 356 30.67 -3.91 7.03
CA LEU A 356 30.04 -3.11 8.10
C LEU A 356 30.72 -3.37 9.45
N LEU A 357 31.02 -4.64 9.78
CA LEU A 357 31.71 -4.99 11.03
C LEU A 357 33.10 -4.33 11.12
N ARG A 358 33.88 -4.36 10.03
CA ARG A 358 35.20 -3.69 9.98
C ARG A 358 35.08 -2.17 10.15
N GLN A 359 34.07 -1.54 9.53
CA GLN A 359 33.87 -0.09 9.63
C GLN A 359 33.42 0.31 11.05
N ILE A 360 32.54 -0.46 11.68
CA ILE A 360 32.13 -0.24 13.06
C ILE A 360 33.33 -0.40 14.01
N ASP A 361 34.14 -1.45 13.82
CA ASP A 361 35.35 -1.67 14.60
C ASP A 361 36.31 -0.47 14.51
N ALA A 362 36.56 0.00 13.30
CA ALA A 362 37.42 1.16 13.04
C ALA A 362 36.85 2.44 13.68
N ALA A 363 35.53 2.64 13.67
CA ALA A 363 34.89 3.86 14.14
C ALA A 363 34.78 3.97 15.67
N VAL A 364 34.53 2.87 16.37
CA VAL A 364 34.19 2.89 17.79
C VAL A 364 35.03 1.94 18.65
N ARG A 365 35.77 1.02 18.05
CA ARG A 365 36.63 0.03 18.73
C ARG A 365 35.94 -0.62 19.92
N PRO A 366 34.89 -1.42 19.69
CA PRO A 366 34.19 -2.12 20.75
C PRO A 366 35.10 -3.19 21.38
N ASP A 367 34.90 -3.51 22.65
CA ASP A 367 35.64 -4.58 23.33
C ASP A 367 35.20 -5.95 22.80
N TYR A 368 33.92 -6.05 22.41
CA TYR A 368 33.37 -7.28 21.87
C TYR A 368 32.27 -6.99 20.82
N MET A 369 32.22 -7.79 19.76
CA MET A 369 31.15 -7.80 18.77
C MET A 369 30.62 -9.22 18.57
N ARG A 370 29.30 -9.35 18.47
CA ARG A 370 28.62 -10.60 18.14
C ARG A 370 27.56 -10.39 17.08
N VAL A 371 27.44 -11.32 16.16
CA VAL A 371 26.37 -11.36 15.17
C VAL A 371 25.42 -12.50 15.49
N LEU A 372 24.13 -12.19 15.48
CA LEU A 372 23.04 -13.17 15.63
C LEU A 372 22.20 -13.09 14.37
N GLU A 373 22.16 -14.17 13.61
CA GLU A 373 21.37 -14.26 12.38
C GLU A 373 20.07 -15.03 12.61
N ASN A 374 19.18 -15.02 11.62
CA ASN A 374 17.88 -15.72 11.64
C ASN A 374 16.97 -15.29 12.81
N ILE A 375 17.01 -14.02 13.14
CA ILE A 375 16.16 -13.45 14.19
C ILE A 375 14.80 -13.06 13.57
N ALA A 376 13.74 -13.29 14.36
CA ALA A 376 12.40 -12.79 14.05
C ALA A 376 12.02 -11.66 15.01
N LEU A 377 11.40 -10.62 14.48
CA LEU A 377 10.76 -9.58 15.28
C LEU A 377 9.27 -9.89 15.40
N VAL A 378 8.74 -9.86 16.63
CA VAL A 378 7.31 -10.03 16.90
C VAL A 378 6.81 -8.78 17.61
N ALA A 379 5.83 -8.11 17.01
CA ALA A 379 5.17 -6.96 17.59
C ALA A 379 3.80 -7.35 18.14
N THR A 380 3.59 -7.10 19.41
CA THR A 380 2.27 -7.13 20.04
C THR A 380 1.74 -5.71 20.09
N VAL A 381 0.62 -5.46 19.43
CA VAL A 381 0.05 -4.13 19.25
C VAL A 381 -1.31 -4.03 19.93
N GLY A 382 -1.52 -2.99 20.70
CA GLY A 382 -2.80 -2.73 21.33
C GLY A 382 -2.81 -1.42 22.11
N HIS A 383 -3.85 -0.61 21.89
CA HIS A 383 -3.99 0.68 22.58
C HIS A 383 -4.16 0.52 24.11
N GLY A 384 -4.70 -0.60 24.54
CA GLY A 384 -4.89 -0.93 25.97
C GLY A 384 -3.60 -1.29 26.72
N MET A 385 -2.54 -1.68 26.02
CA MET A 385 -1.33 -2.26 26.63
C MET A 385 -0.64 -1.31 27.61
N ALA A 386 -0.59 -0.02 27.31
CA ALA A 386 0.08 0.97 28.16
C ALA A 386 -0.61 1.23 29.50
N SER A 387 -1.90 0.96 29.61
CA SER A 387 -2.72 1.28 30.79
C SER A 387 -3.21 0.05 31.57
N ASN A 388 -2.98 -1.16 31.07
CA ASN A 388 -3.41 -2.39 31.73
C ASN A 388 -2.23 -3.09 32.44
N VAL A 389 -2.35 -3.19 33.76
CA VAL A 389 -1.36 -3.91 34.60
C VAL A 389 -1.35 -5.39 34.24
N GLY A 390 -0.17 -5.99 34.19
CA GLY A 390 0.01 -7.41 33.91
C GLY A 390 0.12 -7.79 32.44
N THR A 391 0.01 -6.85 31.49
CA THR A 391 0.16 -7.14 30.05
C THR A 391 1.50 -7.76 29.72
N SER A 392 2.60 -7.21 30.24
CA SER A 392 3.96 -7.75 30.04
C SER A 392 4.12 -9.13 30.65
N ALA A 393 3.55 -9.37 31.86
CA ALA A 393 3.61 -10.67 32.50
C ALA A 393 2.94 -11.75 31.61
N ARG A 394 1.77 -11.48 31.08
CA ARG A 394 1.07 -12.42 30.17
C ARG A 394 1.88 -12.70 28.90
N LEU A 395 2.48 -11.66 28.30
CA LEU A 395 3.33 -11.82 27.11
C LEU A 395 4.54 -12.71 27.40
N PHE A 396 5.29 -12.40 28.45
CA PHE A 396 6.49 -13.17 28.80
C PHE A 396 6.16 -14.58 29.30
N SER A 397 5.03 -14.81 29.98
CA SER A 397 4.56 -16.15 30.31
C SER A 397 4.29 -16.98 29.06
N ALA A 398 3.58 -16.40 28.05
CA ALA A 398 3.31 -17.09 26.81
C ALA A 398 4.60 -17.42 26.01
N LEU A 399 5.59 -16.53 26.02
CA LEU A 399 6.89 -16.78 25.40
C LEU A 399 7.63 -17.90 26.12
N SER A 400 7.63 -17.90 27.45
CA SER A 400 8.25 -18.97 28.27
C SER A 400 7.58 -20.33 28.02
N GLU A 401 6.25 -20.38 27.95
CA GLU A 401 5.50 -21.60 27.62
C GLU A 401 5.83 -22.12 26.21
N ALA A 402 6.12 -21.20 25.25
CA ALA A 402 6.56 -21.54 23.90
C ALA A 402 8.05 -21.96 23.83
N GLY A 403 8.81 -21.92 24.93
CA GLY A 403 10.22 -22.31 24.98
C GLY A 403 11.17 -21.25 24.41
N THR A 404 10.79 -19.97 24.48
CA THR A 404 11.60 -18.84 23.99
C THR A 404 12.30 -18.12 25.13
#